data_51b022ef9548f9e0d043c66607570bc5
#
_entry.id   51b022ef9548f9e0d043c66607570bc5
#
_cell.length_a   1.000
_cell.length_b   1.000
_cell.length_c   1.000
_cell.angle_alpha   90.00
_cell.angle_beta   90.00
_cell.angle_gamma   90.00
#
_symmetry.space_group_name_H-M   'P 1'
#
loop_
_entity.id
_entity.type
_entity.pdbx_description
1 polymer ?
#
loop_
_entity_poly.entity_id
_entity_poly.type
_entity_poly.pdbx_seq_one_letter_code
_entity_poly.pdbx_strand_id
1 'polypeptide(L)'
;MLDQDLGQLGDGLLFAAVIVYALAMLGFAGEQASRKARRAVTAVRAESKVLLGAGGPPVTLPPPSPPAQTITVESPSRAGRFALALTFCGWGVHVTSLVLRGFAAHRVPWGNMYEFSSAAALVAVTFFLVLVARGKVERALGAFVMLPVVLYLGLASTVLYTAAGPLVPALNSYWIKIHVAAAITASGSFLLSGVVAVLYLLRNRYDGRLAAGQPVRFPVSLGAQLPAAPVLDRVSYSVIAFAFPVWTFAVIAGAIWAESAWGRYWGWDPKETWSFITWVLYAGYLHARATAGWKGRKAAWVAVAAAGALIIDYYVVNIFVVGLHSYA
;
A
#
# COMPACT_ATOMS: atom_id res chain seq x y z
N MET A 1 -29.09 21.51 7.87
CA MET A 1 -28.01 22.53 7.88
C MET A 1 -26.78 21.99 8.56
N LEU A 2 -26.80 21.67 9.86
CA LEU A 2 -25.62 21.17 10.62
C LEU A 2 -24.99 19.91 9.98
N ASP A 3 -25.78 18.93 9.56
CA ASP A 3 -25.28 17.68 8.95
C ASP A 3 -24.64 17.92 7.57
N GLN A 4 -25.17 18.86 6.79
CA GLN A 4 -24.59 19.24 5.50
C GLN A 4 -23.25 19.94 5.70
N ASP A 5 -23.16 20.85 6.69
CA ASP A 5 -21.92 21.55 7.01
C ASP A 5 -20.85 20.57 7.51
N LEU A 6 -21.21 19.59 8.34
CA LEU A 6 -20.30 18.54 8.79
C LEU A 6 -19.84 17.65 7.64
N GLY A 7 -20.72 17.31 6.70
CA GLY A 7 -20.37 16.53 5.51
C GLY A 7 -19.38 17.28 4.63
N GLN A 8 -19.64 18.55 4.32
CA GLN A 8 -18.74 19.39 3.52
C GLN A 8 -17.39 19.60 4.20
N LEU A 9 -17.39 19.81 5.52
CA LEU A 9 -16.15 19.91 6.29
C LEU A 9 -15.36 18.61 6.22
N GLY A 10 -16.03 17.45 6.35
CA GLY A 10 -15.41 16.13 6.20
C GLY A 10 -14.75 15.95 4.83
N ASP A 11 -15.44 16.35 3.75
CA ASP A 11 -14.91 16.28 2.38
C ASP A 11 -13.73 17.24 2.18
N GLY A 12 -13.81 18.45 2.70
CA GLY A 12 -12.71 19.42 2.71
C GLY A 12 -11.48 18.91 3.45
N LEU A 13 -11.67 18.23 4.58
CA LEU A 13 -10.57 17.60 5.33
C LEU A 13 -9.96 16.42 4.57
N LEU A 14 -10.74 15.62 3.84
CA LEU A 14 -10.15 14.57 2.99
C LEU A 14 -9.27 15.16 1.90
N PHE A 15 -9.74 16.23 1.25
CA PHE A 15 -8.92 16.94 0.27
C PHE A 15 -7.63 17.50 0.88
N ALA A 16 -7.71 18.10 2.07
CA ALA A 16 -6.53 18.55 2.82
C ALA A 16 -5.59 17.39 3.16
N ALA A 17 -6.12 16.23 3.57
CA ALA A 17 -5.31 15.04 3.83
C ALA A 17 -4.57 14.56 2.57
N VAL A 18 -5.21 14.58 1.40
CA VAL A 18 -4.57 14.24 0.11
C VAL A 18 -3.40 15.17 -0.19
N ILE A 19 -3.59 16.49 0.02
CA ILE A 19 -2.51 17.48 -0.14
C ILE A 19 -1.35 17.18 0.82
N VAL A 20 -1.65 16.92 2.09
CA VAL A 20 -0.63 16.62 3.11
C VAL A 20 0.12 15.33 2.76
N TYR A 21 -0.56 14.28 2.28
CA TYR A 21 0.09 13.07 1.80
C TYR A 21 0.96 13.30 0.56
N ALA A 22 0.52 14.17 -0.36
CA ALA A 22 1.32 14.57 -1.52
C ALA A 22 2.60 15.33 -1.09
N LEU A 23 2.50 16.24 -0.12
CA LEU A 23 3.67 16.92 0.46
C LEU A 23 4.59 15.93 1.19
N ALA A 24 4.04 14.98 1.94
CA ALA A 24 4.81 13.91 2.58
C ALA A 24 5.55 13.06 1.52
N MET A 25 4.88 12.70 0.44
CA MET A 25 5.48 11.98 -0.70
C MET A 25 6.68 12.73 -1.27
N LEU A 26 6.53 14.03 -1.53
CA LEU A 26 7.63 14.89 -2.02
C LEU A 26 8.77 14.98 -1.01
N GLY A 27 8.48 15.06 0.28
CA GLY A 27 9.48 15.04 1.35
C GLY A 27 10.28 13.73 1.39
N PHE A 28 9.63 12.59 1.25
CA PHE A 28 10.30 11.29 1.14
C PHE A 28 11.12 11.17 -0.15
N ALA A 29 10.62 11.66 -1.28
CA ALA A 29 11.35 11.69 -2.54
C ALA A 29 12.62 12.57 -2.43
N GLY A 30 12.52 13.73 -1.78
CA GLY A 30 13.65 14.60 -1.49
C GLY A 30 14.69 13.95 -0.57
N GLU A 31 14.26 13.16 0.43
CA GLU A 31 15.18 12.37 1.25
C GLU A 31 15.96 11.36 0.39
N GLN A 32 15.27 10.64 -0.51
CA GLN A 32 15.90 9.67 -1.39
C GLN A 32 16.91 10.32 -2.34
N ALA A 33 16.57 11.47 -2.93
CA ALA A 33 17.46 12.23 -3.80
C ALA A 33 18.72 12.68 -3.04
N SER A 34 18.56 13.19 -1.82
CA SER A 34 19.67 13.62 -0.96
C SER A 34 20.59 12.46 -0.55
N ARG A 35 20.04 11.28 -0.25
CA ARG A 35 20.81 10.06 0.04
C ARG A 35 21.64 9.65 -1.17
N LYS A 36 21.06 9.69 -2.38
CA LYS A 36 21.78 9.37 -3.63
C LYS A 36 22.94 10.32 -3.87
N ALA A 37 22.73 11.62 -3.69
CA ALA A 37 23.79 12.63 -3.85
C ALA A 37 24.93 12.42 -2.84
N ARG A 38 24.64 12.14 -1.57
CA ARG A 38 25.64 11.84 -0.53
C ARG A 38 26.47 10.60 -0.87
N ARG A 39 25.83 9.50 -1.30
CA ARG A 39 26.53 8.27 -1.71
C ARG A 39 27.48 8.53 -2.88
N ALA A 40 27.07 9.32 -3.87
CA ALA A 40 27.92 9.69 -5.00
C ALA A 40 29.16 10.49 -4.54
N VAL A 41 28.98 11.49 -3.68
CA VAL A 41 30.10 12.28 -3.11
C VAL A 41 31.06 11.41 -2.30
N THR A 42 30.52 10.46 -1.50
CA THR A 42 31.36 9.56 -0.69
C THR A 42 32.19 8.61 -1.58
N ALA A 43 31.59 8.11 -2.68
CA ALA A 43 32.29 7.26 -3.64
C ALA A 43 33.46 8.02 -4.32
N VAL A 44 33.21 9.23 -4.85
CA VAL A 44 34.22 10.08 -5.46
C VAL A 44 35.36 10.40 -4.46
N ARG A 45 35.01 10.69 -3.20
CA ARG A 45 36.03 10.98 -2.16
C ARG A 45 36.84 9.74 -1.78
N ALA A 46 36.25 8.53 -1.84
CA ALA A 46 36.99 7.29 -1.62
C ALA A 46 37.99 7.01 -2.76
N GLU A 47 37.56 7.19 -4.01
CA GLU A 47 38.45 7.06 -5.19
C GLU A 47 39.59 8.09 -5.14
N SER A 48 39.32 9.34 -4.80
CA SER A 48 40.35 10.38 -4.66
C SER A 48 41.34 10.06 -3.56
N LYS A 49 40.92 9.47 -2.43
CA LYS A 49 41.85 9.04 -1.37
C LYS A 49 42.77 7.90 -1.82
N VAL A 50 42.25 6.97 -2.62
CA VAL A 50 43.08 5.86 -3.17
C VAL A 50 44.12 6.40 -4.13
N LEU A 51 43.78 7.38 -4.98
CA LEU A 51 44.71 8.01 -5.92
C LEU A 51 45.78 8.85 -5.23
N LEU A 52 45.48 9.54 -4.13
CA LEU A 52 46.43 10.35 -3.36
C LEU A 52 47.37 9.54 -2.46
N GLY A 53 47.01 8.26 -2.18
CA GLY A 53 47.83 7.32 -1.41
C GLY A 53 48.83 6.54 -2.25
N ALA A 54 48.85 6.65 -3.58
CA ALA A 54 49.64 5.83 -4.50
C ALA A 54 51.01 6.41 -4.84
N GLY A 55 51.71 7.01 -3.87
CA GLY A 55 53.08 7.47 -4.02
C GLY A 55 54.18 6.44 -3.68
N GLY A 56 53.86 5.15 -3.58
CA GLY A 56 54.78 4.05 -3.29
C GLY A 56 54.91 3.05 -4.46
N PRO A 57 56.00 2.20 -4.48
CA PRO A 57 56.16 1.19 -5.53
C PRO A 57 54.97 0.24 -5.59
N PRO A 58 54.62 -0.32 -6.78
CA PRO A 58 53.43 -1.13 -6.97
C PRO A 58 53.50 -2.41 -6.14
N VAL A 59 52.79 -2.44 -5.03
CA VAL A 59 52.53 -3.67 -4.30
C VAL A 59 51.30 -4.32 -4.99
N THR A 60 51.53 -5.48 -5.58
CA THR A 60 50.46 -6.34 -6.09
C THR A 60 49.61 -6.84 -4.92
N LEU A 61 48.62 -6.04 -4.52
CA LEU A 61 47.61 -6.49 -3.59
C LEU A 61 46.64 -7.43 -4.31
N PRO A 62 46.21 -8.53 -3.65
CA PRO A 62 45.13 -9.35 -4.18
C PRO A 62 43.90 -8.45 -4.44
N PRO A 63 43.04 -8.81 -5.44
CA PRO A 63 41.88 -8.00 -5.78
C PRO A 63 41.09 -7.70 -4.51
N PRO A 64 40.72 -6.43 -4.27
CA PRO A 64 39.99 -6.06 -3.06
C PRO A 64 38.73 -6.90 -2.97
N SER A 65 38.60 -7.63 -1.88
CA SER A 65 37.35 -8.28 -1.52
C SER A 65 36.22 -7.26 -1.65
N PRO A 66 35.07 -7.60 -2.25
CA PRO A 66 33.96 -6.67 -2.36
C PRO A 66 33.71 -6.08 -0.96
N PRO A 67 33.64 -4.73 -0.84
CA PRO A 67 33.51 -4.09 0.46
C PRO A 67 32.35 -4.73 1.20
N ALA A 68 32.65 -5.31 2.36
CA ALA A 68 31.60 -5.76 3.28
C ALA A 68 30.65 -4.56 3.41
N GLN A 69 29.41 -4.74 2.97
CA GLN A 69 28.38 -3.71 3.07
C GLN A 69 28.12 -3.50 4.56
N THR A 70 28.96 -2.69 5.18
CA THR A 70 28.68 -2.17 6.51
C THR A 70 27.36 -1.41 6.35
N ILE A 71 26.29 -1.98 6.88
CA ILE A 71 24.99 -1.32 6.96
C ILE A 71 25.19 -0.19 7.97
N THR A 72 25.76 0.93 7.50
CA THR A 72 25.73 2.16 8.26
C THR A 72 24.28 2.60 8.27
N VAL A 73 23.62 2.42 9.42
CA VAL A 73 22.31 3.00 9.70
C VAL A 73 22.50 4.51 9.64
N GLU A 74 22.34 5.09 8.44
CA GLU A 74 22.38 6.54 8.26
C GLU A 74 21.37 7.19 9.17
N SER A 75 21.83 8.13 9.99
CA SER A 75 20.96 8.94 10.86
C SER A 75 19.85 9.59 10.01
N PRO A 76 18.63 9.62 10.56
CA PRO A 76 17.45 10.12 9.85
C PRO A 76 17.67 11.56 9.33
N SER A 77 17.51 11.79 8.02
CA SER A 77 17.53 13.13 7.46
C SER A 77 16.40 14.01 8.04
N ARG A 78 16.61 15.33 8.13
CA ARG A 78 15.56 16.26 8.54
C ARG A 78 14.32 16.16 7.64
N ALA A 79 14.54 16.04 6.31
CA ALA A 79 13.47 15.89 5.33
C ALA A 79 12.63 14.63 5.57
N GLY A 80 13.25 13.48 5.82
CA GLY A 80 12.52 12.24 6.09
C GLY A 80 11.76 12.25 7.42
N ARG A 81 12.27 12.92 8.45
CA ARG A 81 11.52 13.12 9.71
C ARG A 81 10.32 14.01 9.49
N PHE A 82 10.48 15.09 8.74
CA PHE A 82 9.39 16.00 8.40
C PHE A 82 8.33 15.30 7.54
N ALA A 83 8.73 14.53 6.53
CA ALA A 83 7.80 13.74 5.71
C ALA A 83 7.01 12.73 6.53
N LEU A 84 7.65 12.06 7.50
CA LEU A 84 6.94 11.14 8.41
C LEU A 84 5.95 11.89 9.31
N ALA A 85 6.35 13.05 9.85
CA ALA A 85 5.45 13.90 10.64
C ALA A 85 4.23 14.37 9.81
N LEU A 86 4.45 14.79 8.55
CA LEU A 86 3.36 15.10 7.63
C LEU A 86 2.45 13.90 7.38
N THR A 87 3.02 12.69 7.26
CA THR A 87 2.20 11.47 7.10
C THR A 87 1.30 11.23 8.30
N PHE A 88 1.80 11.42 9.53
CA PHE A 88 0.99 11.34 10.74
C PHE A 88 -0.07 12.43 10.82
N CYS A 89 0.27 13.67 10.47
CA CYS A 89 -0.72 14.77 10.39
C CYS A 89 -1.81 14.46 9.35
N GLY A 90 -1.43 14.05 8.15
CA GLY A 90 -2.36 13.65 7.09
C GLY A 90 -3.25 12.49 7.53
N TRP A 91 -2.70 11.51 8.24
CA TRP A 91 -3.47 10.40 8.82
C TRP A 91 -4.50 10.90 9.84
N GLY A 92 -4.12 11.79 10.74
CA GLY A 92 -5.04 12.39 11.71
C GLY A 92 -6.17 13.18 11.05
N VAL A 93 -5.86 14.01 10.05
CA VAL A 93 -6.84 14.76 9.25
C VAL A 93 -7.77 13.81 8.49
N HIS A 94 -7.24 12.73 7.93
CA HIS A 94 -8.01 11.71 7.23
C HIS A 94 -8.98 10.96 8.16
N VAL A 95 -8.53 10.57 9.37
CA VAL A 95 -9.41 9.99 10.39
C VAL A 95 -10.53 10.95 10.74
N THR A 96 -10.21 12.24 10.99
CA THR A 96 -11.19 13.27 11.32
C THR A 96 -12.22 13.45 10.20
N SER A 97 -11.79 13.43 8.94
CA SER A 97 -12.68 13.47 7.77
C SER A 97 -13.72 12.34 7.81
N LEU A 98 -13.27 11.09 8.00
CA LEU A 98 -14.18 9.94 8.07
C LEU A 98 -15.12 10.02 9.27
N VAL A 99 -14.63 10.46 10.43
CA VAL A 99 -15.46 10.62 11.64
C VAL A 99 -16.56 11.67 11.41
N LEU A 100 -16.23 12.84 10.87
CA LEU A 100 -17.21 13.89 10.58
C LEU A 100 -18.23 13.44 9.56
N ARG A 101 -17.80 12.70 8.54
CA ARG A 101 -18.69 12.12 7.54
C ARG A 101 -19.63 11.08 8.15
N GLY A 102 -19.15 10.29 9.11
CA GLY A 102 -19.99 9.36 9.87
C GLY A 102 -21.06 10.07 10.69
N PHE A 103 -20.70 11.17 11.34
CA PHE A 103 -21.67 12.03 12.07
C PHE A 103 -22.68 12.67 11.13
N ALA A 104 -22.22 13.26 10.01
CA ALA A 104 -23.09 13.88 9.01
C ALA A 104 -24.12 12.91 8.41
N ALA A 105 -23.74 11.63 8.25
CA ALA A 105 -24.60 10.59 7.69
C ALA A 105 -25.38 9.82 8.76
N HIS A 106 -25.19 10.07 10.05
CA HIS A 106 -25.73 9.30 11.20
C HIS A 106 -25.50 7.79 11.09
N ARG A 107 -24.36 7.41 10.51
CA ARG A 107 -23.95 6.02 10.29
C ARG A 107 -22.44 5.88 10.15
N VAL A 108 -21.98 4.64 10.16
CA VAL A 108 -20.56 4.36 9.84
C VAL A 108 -20.21 4.78 8.40
N PRO A 109 -19.06 5.42 8.17
CA PRO A 109 -18.70 6.05 6.89
C PRO A 109 -18.09 5.04 5.91
N TRP A 110 -18.85 4.02 5.50
CA TRP A 110 -18.46 3.05 4.47
C TRP A 110 -19.65 2.47 3.68
N GLY A 111 -20.68 3.30 3.48
CA GLY A 111 -21.91 2.91 2.80
C GLY A 111 -21.89 3.07 1.27
N ASN A 112 -20.81 3.60 0.68
CA ASN A 112 -20.62 3.76 -0.76
C ASN A 112 -19.16 3.57 -1.16
N MET A 113 -18.88 3.55 -2.47
CA MET A 113 -17.53 3.32 -3.01
C MET A 113 -16.52 4.41 -2.61
N TYR A 114 -16.96 5.66 -2.51
CA TYR A 114 -16.10 6.78 -2.07
C TYR A 114 -15.63 6.57 -0.63
N GLU A 115 -16.56 6.29 0.27
CA GLU A 115 -16.27 6.08 1.69
C GLU A 115 -15.42 4.83 1.92
N PHE A 116 -15.74 3.72 1.23
CA PHE A 116 -14.95 2.50 1.29
C PHE A 116 -13.51 2.74 0.81
N SER A 117 -13.34 3.42 -0.33
CA SER A 117 -12.01 3.74 -0.87
C SER A 117 -11.21 4.60 0.10
N SER A 118 -11.84 5.63 0.68
CA SER A 118 -11.21 6.49 1.68
C SER A 118 -10.76 5.66 2.89
N ALA A 119 -11.63 4.84 3.45
CA ALA A 119 -11.30 4.01 4.62
C ALA A 119 -10.22 2.95 4.29
N ALA A 120 -10.23 2.34 3.11
CA ALA A 120 -9.19 1.39 2.68
C ALA A 120 -7.82 2.05 2.52
N ALA A 121 -7.78 3.29 1.98
CA ALA A 121 -6.56 4.07 1.93
C ALA A 121 -6.03 4.40 3.33
N LEU A 122 -6.92 4.77 4.27
CA LEU A 122 -6.55 5.00 5.67
C LEU A 122 -5.92 3.75 6.30
N VAL A 123 -6.49 2.57 6.06
CA VAL A 123 -5.93 1.29 6.53
C VAL A 123 -4.53 1.07 5.94
N ALA A 124 -4.33 1.29 4.64
CA ALA A 124 -3.02 1.14 4.01
C ALA A 124 -1.96 2.07 4.63
N VAL A 125 -2.32 3.34 4.86
CA VAL A 125 -1.43 4.31 5.54
C VAL A 125 -1.16 3.89 6.98
N THR A 126 -2.18 3.42 7.72
CA THR A 126 -2.03 2.93 9.10
C THR A 126 -1.03 1.77 9.15
N PHE A 127 -1.17 0.78 8.26
CA PHE A 127 -0.22 -0.32 8.17
C PHE A 127 1.20 0.15 7.86
N PHE A 128 1.36 1.07 6.91
CA PHE A 128 2.66 1.66 6.61
C PHE A 128 3.28 2.31 7.86
N LEU A 129 2.53 3.15 8.57
CA LEU A 129 3.00 3.81 9.79
C LEU A 129 3.37 2.81 10.89
N VAL A 130 2.57 1.76 11.08
CA VAL A 130 2.85 0.67 12.03
C VAL A 130 4.12 -0.09 11.65
N LEU A 131 4.33 -0.39 10.38
CA LEU A 131 5.53 -1.08 9.89
C LEU A 131 6.79 -0.24 10.10
N VAL A 132 6.71 1.08 9.86
CA VAL A 132 7.80 2.04 10.12
C VAL A 132 8.07 2.13 11.63
N ALA A 133 7.04 2.28 12.46
CA ALA A 133 7.17 2.37 13.91
C ALA A 133 7.79 1.10 14.52
N ARG A 134 7.50 -0.06 13.95
CA ARG A 134 8.08 -1.35 14.35
C ARG A 134 9.46 -1.65 13.74
N GLY A 135 10.03 -0.72 12.99
CA GLY A 135 11.33 -0.89 12.31
C GLY A 135 11.34 -2.01 11.25
N LYS A 136 10.16 -2.41 10.75
CA LYS A 136 10.05 -3.46 9.72
C LYS A 136 10.35 -2.95 8.33
N VAL A 137 10.15 -1.66 8.08
CA VAL A 137 10.45 -0.97 6.82
C VAL A 137 11.12 0.38 7.09
N GLU A 138 11.97 0.78 6.15
CA GLU A 138 12.53 2.12 6.16
C GLU A 138 11.45 3.13 5.75
N ARG A 139 11.41 4.28 6.43
CA ARG A 139 10.50 5.38 6.07
C ARG A 139 10.69 5.90 4.64
N ALA A 140 11.90 5.73 4.06
CA ALA A 140 12.16 6.08 2.66
C ALA A 140 11.24 5.35 1.67
N LEU A 141 10.62 4.22 2.07
CA LEU A 141 9.56 3.56 1.29
C LEU A 141 8.31 4.43 1.17
N GLY A 142 8.16 5.45 2.03
CA GLY A 142 6.99 6.32 2.08
C GLY A 142 6.65 6.99 0.75
N ALA A 143 7.63 7.42 -0.07
CA ALA A 143 7.35 7.97 -1.38
C ALA A 143 6.58 7.00 -2.29
N PHE A 144 6.95 5.72 -2.27
CA PHE A 144 6.34 4.68 -3.08
C PHE A 144 4.98 4.20 -2.54
N VAL A 145 4.73 4.37 -1.24
CA VAL A 145 3.43 4.06 -0.63
C VAL A 145 2.47 5.24 -0.77
N MET A 146 2.94 6.47 -0.56
CA MET A 146 2.09 7.66 -0.64
C MET A 146 1.64 7.95 -2.08
N LEU A 147 2.46 7.65 -3.09
CA LEU A 147 2.06 7.86 -4.49
C LEU A 147 0.77 7.12 -4.85
N PRO A 148 0.66 5.79 -4.69
CA PRO A 148 -0.60 5.10 -4.97
C PRO A 148 -1.74 5.54 -4.03
N VAL A 149 -1.47 5.89 -2.77
CA VAL A 149 -2.49 6.42 -1.84
C VAL A 149 -3.07 7.73 -2.35
N VAL A 150 -2.23 8.68 -2.77
CA VAL A 150 -2.67 9.98 -3.32
C VAL A 150 -3.48 9.79 -4.60
N LEU A 151 -3.01 8.92 -5.51
CA LEU A 151 -3.73 8.63 -6.76
C LEU A 151 -5.07 7.93 -6.48
N TYR A 152 -5.09 6.99 -5.54
CA TYR A 152 -6.29 6.26 -5.15
C TYR A 152 -7.35 7.17 -4.50
N LEU A 153 -6.94 8.03 -3.57
CA LEU A 153 -7.83 9.03 -2.96
C LEU A 153 -8.25 10.11 -3.95
N GLY A 154 -7.37 10.51 -4.85
CA GLY A 154 -7.69 11.45 -5.94
C GLY A 154 -8.78 10.87 -6.86
N LEU A 155 -8.65 9.59 -7.26
CA LEU A 155 -9.67 8.89 -8.04
C LEU A 155 -10.99 8.78 -7.26
N ALA A 156 -10.93 8.41 -5.98
CA ALA A 156 -12.11 8.32 -5.13
C ALA A 156 -12.84 9.67 -5.03
N SER A 157 -12.11 10.76 -4.84
CA SER A 157 -12.68 12.10 -4.66
C SER A 157 -13.22 12.73 -5.96
N THR A 158 -12.74 12.28 -7.13
CA THR A 158 -13.16 12.86 -8.42
C THR A 158 -14.18 12.00 -9.16
N VAL A 159 -14.04 10.67 -9.12
CA VAL A 159 -14.86 9.74 -9.91
C VAL A 159 -15.94 9.07 -9.05
N LEU A 160 -15.63 8.76 -7.78
CA LEU A 160 -16.53 8.01 -6.91
C LEU A 160 -17.25 8.89 -5.88
N TYR A 161 -17.06 10.21 -5.95
CA TYR A 161 -17.62 11.11 -4.96
C TYR A 161 -19.13 10.95 -4.83
N THR A 162 -19.58 10.78 -3.60
CA THR A 162 -20.99 10.69 -3.22
C THR A 162 -21.18 11.50 -1.95
N ALA A 163 -22.17 12.40 -1.94
CA ALA A 163 -22.49 13.20 -0.77
C ALA A 163 -22.87 12.31 0.43
N ALA A 164 -22.58 12.78 1.65
CA ALA A 164 -23.01 12.08 2.86
C ALA A 164 -24.53 12.01 2.92
N GLY A 165 -25.06 10.82 3.15
CA GLY A 165 -26.52 10.61 3.19
C GLY A 165 -26.87 9.25 3.84
N PRO A 166 -28.19 9.00 4.03
CA PRO A 166 -28.67 7.77 4.62
C PRO A 166 -28.38 6.56 3.73
N LEU A 167 -28.33 5.38 4.35
CA LEU A 167 -28.22 4.11 3.62
C LEU A 167 -29.56 3.69 3.04
N VAL A 168 -29.51 2.97 1.91
CA VAL A 168 -30.66 2.20 1.45
C VAL A 168 -31.03 1.14 2.49
N PRO A 169 -32.33 0.81 2.68
CA PRO A 169 -32.78 -0.10 3.74
C PRO A 169 -32.03 -1.45 3.78
N ALA A 170 -31.71 -2.03 2.63
CA ALA A 170 -30.99 -3.30 2.53
C ALA A 170 -29.58 -3.26 3.19
N LEU A 171 -28.96 -2.09 3.24
CA LEU A 171 -27.64 -1.89 3.86
C LEU A 171 -27.73 -1.53 5.36
N ASN A 172 -28.94 -1.42 5.93
CA ASN A 172 -29.11 -1.10 7.36
C ASN A 172 -29.21 -2.37 8.22
N SER A 173 -28.15 -3.17 8.21
CA SER A 173 -28.03 -4.42 8.97
C SER A 173 -26.79 -4.39 9.86
N TYR A 174 -26.83 -5.12 10.97
CA TYR A 174 -25.65 -5.31 11.83
C TYR A 174 -24.53 -6.05 11.10
N TRP A 175 -24.88 -7.11 10.35
CA TRP A 175 -23.90 -7.93 9.63
C TRP A 175 -23.18 -7.20 8.52
N ILE A 176 -23.86 -6.29 7.79
CA ILE A 176 -23.18 -5.50 6.75
C ILE A 176 -22.07 -4.60 7.34
N LYS A 177 -22.31 -4.05 8.55
CA LYS A 177 -21.30 -3.20 9.21
C LYS A 177 -20.04 -3.99 9.55
N ILE A 178 -20.20 -5.21 10.04
CA ILE A 178 -19.09 -6.13 10.35
C ILE A 178 -18.38 -6.56 9.07
N HIS A 179 -19.14 -7.01 8.07
CA HIS A 179 -18.63 -7.43 6.77
C HIS A 179 -17.78 -6.33 6.12
N VAL A 180 -18.33 -5.13 5.98
CA VAL A 180 -17.65 -4.02 5.30
C VAL A 180 -16.42 -3.55 6.09
N ALA A 181 -16.46 -3.49 7.42
CA ALA A 181 -15.30 -3.17 8.25
C ALA A 181 -14.14 -4.16 8.03
N ALA A 182 -14.44 -5.46 7.99
CA ALA A 182 -13.47 -6.50 7.72
C ALA A 182 -12.96 -6.43 6.27
N ALA A 183 -13.86 -6.22 5.29
CA ALA A 183 -13.52 -6.07 3.88
C ALA A 183 -12.59 -4.87 3.64
N ILE A 184 -12.86 -3.70 4.23
CA ILE A 184 -12.01 -2.51 4.18
C ILE A 184 -10.62 -2.81 4.76
N THR A 185 -10.58 -3.45 5.94
CA THR A 185 -9.32 -3.77 6.62
C THR A 185 -8.46 -4.71 5.78
N ALA A 186 -9.06 -5.75 5.21
CA ALA A 186 -8.36 -6.68 4.33
C ALA A 186 -7.94 -6.02 3.02
N SER A 187 -8.85 -5.26 2.38
CA SER A 187 -8.59 -4.62 1.08
C SER A 187 -7.46 -3.59 1.15
N GLY A 188 -7.46 -2.70 2.16
CA GLY A 188 -6.39 -1.74 2.35
C GLY A 188 -5.03 -2.41 2.61
N SER A 189 -5.04 -3.52 3.36
CA SER A 189 -3.84 -4.34 3.60
C SER A 189 -3.36 -5.01 2.31
N PHE A 190 -4.25 -5.62 1.54
CA PHE A 190 -3.92 -6.27 0.27
C PHE A 190 -3.41 -5.28 -0.78
N LEU A 191 -3.99 -4.08 -0.89
CA LEU A 191 -3.50 -3.02 -1.78
C LEU A 191 -2.07 -2.63 -1.40
N LEU A 192 -1.78 -2.42 -0.10
CA LEU A 192 -0.42 -2.16 0.35
C LEU A 192 0.53 -3.30 0.01
N SER A 193 0.13 -4.56 0.24
CA SER A 193 0.97 -5.71 -0.09
C SER A 193 1.24 -5.84 -1.59
N GLY A 194 0.25 -5.51 -2.43
CA GLY A 194 0.38 -5.46 -3.90
C GLY A 194 1.41 -4.42 -4.34
N VAL A 195 1.35 -3.21 -3.78
CA VAL A 195 2.38 -2.18 -4.00
C VAL A 195 3.77 -2.70 -3.62
N VAL A 196 3.92 -3.30 -2.42
CA VAL A 196 5.20 -3.85 -1.96
C VAL A 196 5.68 -4.99 -2.87
N ALA A 197 4.78 -5.82 -3.40
CA ALA A 197 5.13 -6.89 -4.34
C ALA A 197 5.64 -6.33 -5.68
N VAL A 198 5.03 -5.26 -6.20
CA VAL A 198 5.53 -4.54 -7.39
C VAL A 198 6.92 -3.95 -7.13
N LEU A 199 7.14 -3.32 -5.98
CA LEU A 199 8.44 -2.79 -5.59
C LEU A 199 9.48 -3.90 -5.44
N TYR A 200 9.10 -5.06 -4.91
CA TYR A 200 9.94 -6.25 -4.89
C TYR A 200 10.39 -6.66 -6.31
N LEU A 201 9.46 -6.75 -7.26
CA LEU A 201 9.78 -7.12 -8.65
C LEU A 201 10.73 -6.12 -9.29
N LEU A 202 10.51 -4.83 -9.06
CA LEU A 202 11.36 -3.74 -9.53
C LEU A 202 12.78 -3.85 -8.94
N ARG A 203 12.89 -4.07 -7.63
CA ARG A 203 14.16 -4.25 -6.94
C ARG A 203 14.90 -5.49 -7.42
N ASN A 204 14.22 -6.61 -7.52
CA ASN A 204 14.80 -7.86 -7.99
C ASN A 204 15.33 -7.75 -9.43
N ARG A 205 14.61 -7.03 -10.30
CA ARG A 205 15.08 -6.75 -11.67
C ARG A 205 16.30 -5.83 -11.69
N TYR A 206 16.35 -4.84 -10.80
CA TYR A 206 17.50 -3.95 -10.63
C TYR A 206 18.74 -4.75 -10.22
N ASP A 207 18.64 -5.56 -9.16
CA ASP A 207 19.74 -6.39 -8.66
C ASP A 207 20.23 -7.38 -9.71
N GLY A 208 19.33 -8.03 -10.46
CA GLY A 208 19.68 -8.96 -11.53
C GLY A 208 20.43 -8.29 -12.69
N ARG A 209 20.05 -7.05 -13.08
CA ARG A 209 20.77 -6.31 -14.12
C ARG A 209 22.16 -5.89 -13.67
N LEU A 210 22.31 -5.45 -12.42
CA LEU A 210 23.62 -5.12 -11.87
C LEU A 210 24.55 -6.33 -11.83
N ALA A 211 24.05 -7.48 -11.36
CA ALA A 211 24.82 -8.73 -11.31
C ALA A 211 25.25 -9.20 -12.72
N ALA A 212 24.47 -8.90 -13.75
CA ALA A 212 24.80 -9.21 -15.15
C ALA A 212 25.65 -8.14 -15.86
N GLY A 213 26.11 -7.09 -15.16
CA GLY A 213 26.86 -5.99 -15.78
C GLY A 213 26.04 -5.17 -16.78
N GLN A 214 24.71 -5.28 -16.78
CA GLN A 214 23.84 -4.62 -17.75
C GLN A 214 23.50 -3.20 -17.34
N PRO A 215 23.34 -2.26 -18.30
CA PRO A 215 22.96 -0.91 -17.99
C PRO A 215 21.54 -0.85 -17.38
N VAL A 216 21.41 -0.07 -16.31
CA VAL A 216 20.15 0.10 -15.59
C VAL A 216 19.53 1.45 -15.95
N ARG A 217 18.39 1.43 -16.67
CA ARG A 217 17.63 2.62 -17.07
C ARG A 217 16.31 2.71 -16.30
N PHE A 218 15.67 3.89 -16.36
CA PHE A 218 14.31 4.08 -15.81
C PHE A 218 13.31 3.12 -16.50
N PRO A 219 12.33 2.55 -15.78
CA PRO A 219 12.04 2.70 -14.35
C PRO A 219 12.86 1.78 -13.41
N VAL A 220 13.64 0.84 -13.95
CA VAL A 220 14.38 -0.16 -13.16
C VAL A 220 15.42 0.49 -12.23
N SER A 221 15.97 1.65 -12.62
CA SER A 221 16.92 2.44 -11.80
C SER A 221 16.33 2.90 -10.46
N LEU A 222 15.01 2.96 -10.31
CA LEU A 222 14.34 3.23 -9.03
C LEU A 222 14.65 2.13 -7.99
N GLY A 223 14.98 0.93 -8.45
CA GLY A 223 15.37 -0.18 -7.58
C GLY A 223 16.54 0.16 -6.65
N ALA A 224 17.44 1.06 -7.06
CA ALA A 224 18.54 1.54 -6.22
C ALA A 224 18.08 2.22 -4.91
N GLN A 225 16.86 2.75 -4.90
CA GLN A 225 16.28 3.51 -3.79
C GLN A 225 15.40 2.62 -2.88
N LEU A 226 15.13 1.39 -3.31
CA LEU A 226 14.28 0.46 -2.59
C LEU A 226 15.07 -0.35 -1.55
N PRO A 227 14.42 -0.79 -0.47
CA PRO A 227 14.97 -1.79 0.43
C PRO A 227 15.42 -3.05 -0.32
N ALA A 228 16.27 -3.85 0.32
CA ALA A 228 16.70 -5.12 -0.25
C ALA A 228 15.50 -6.05 -0.55
N ALA A 229 15.57 -6.78 -1.66
CA ALA A 229 14.48 -7.64 -2.11
C ALA A 229 13.94 -8.60 -1.03
N PRO A 230 14.77 -9.24 -0.17
CA PRO A 230 14.27 -10.10 0.90
C PRO A 230 13.43 -9.36 1.97
N VAL A 231 13.68 -8.06 2.19
CA VAL A 231 12.88 -7.24 3.12
C VAL A 231 11.50 -7.00 2.54
N LEU A 232 11.41 -6.60 1.27
CA LEU A 232 10.15 -6.37 0.57
C LEU A 232 9.31 -7.65 0.47
N ASP A 233 9.92 -8.81 0.16
CA ASP A 233 9.25 -10.11 0.14
C ASP A 233 8.66 -10.46 1.51
N ARG A 234 9.42 -10.24 2.59
CA ARG A 234 8.95 -10.51 3.95
C ARG A 234 7.80 -9.60 4.38
N VAL A 235 7.87 -8.32 4.02
CA VAL A 235 6.81 -7.34 4.33
C VAL A 235 5.53 -7.70 3.60
N SER A 236 5.59 -7.94 2.28
CA SER A 236 4.43 -8.37 1.50
C SER A 236 3.78 -9.61 2.09
N TYR A 237 4.58 -10.64 2.41
CA TYR A 237 4.10 -11.86 3.05
C TYR A 237 3.41 -11.59 4.40
N SER A 238 4.02 -10.80 5.26
CA SER A 238 3.47 -10.53 6.59
C SER A 238 2.13 -9.80 6.53
N VAL A 239 1.98 -8.88 5.58
CA VAL A 239 0.73 -8.14 5.37
C VAL A 239 -0.35 -9.07 4.80
N ILE A 240 -0.01 -9.93 3.83
CA ILE A 240 -0.95 -10.91 3.26
C ILE A 240 -1.37 -11.93 4.32
N ALA A 241 -0.45 -12.44 5.13
CA ALA A 241 -0.74 -13.40 6.19
C ALA A 241 -1.69 -12.84 7.26
N PHE A 242 -1.65 -11.53 7.50
CA PHE A 242 -2.61 -10.84 8.35
C PHE A 242 -3.95 -10.61 7.61
N ALA A 243 -3.91 -10.14 6.38
CA ALA A 243 -5.11 -9.73 5.64
C ALA A 243 -5.99 -10.92 5.24
N PHE A 244 -5.39 -12.07 4.93
CA PHE A 244 -6.12 -13.24 4.44
C PHE A 244 -7.18 -13.79 5.40
N PRO A 245 -6.89 -14.05 6.70
CA PRO A 245 -7.93 -14.47 7.64
C PRO A 245 -9.01 -13.39 7.82
N VAL A 246 -8.64 -12.10 7.78
CA VAL A 246 -9.62 -11.00 7.85
C VAL A 246 -10.52 -10.99 6.61
N TRP A 247 -9.98 -11.23 5.41
CA TRP A 247 -10.76 -11.37 4.19
C TRP A 247 -11.67 -12.58 4.20
N THR A 248 -11.18 -13.72 4.70
CA THR A 248 -11.98 -14.94 4.88
C THR A 248 -13.18 -14.66 5.80
N PHE A 249 -12.93 -14.00 6.93
CA PHE A 249 -13.99 -13.56 7.83
C PHE A 249 -14.95 -12.58 7.16
N ALA A 250 -14.44 -11.63 6.37
CA ALA A 250 -15.29 -10.71 5.62
C ALA A 250 -16.24 -11.44 4.67
N VAL A 251 -15.74 -12.41 3.88
CA VAL A 251 -16.57 -13.21 2.96
C VAL A 251 -17.65 -13.98 3.71
N ILE A 252 -17.32 -14.60 4.84
CA ILE A 252 -18.30 -15.33 5.67
C ILE A 252 -19.35 -14.37 6.23
N ALA A 253 -18.94 -13.24 6.80
CA ALA A 253 -19.85 -12.23 7.34
C ALA A 253 -20.76 -11.64 6.23
N GLY A 254 -20.23 -11.49 5.02
CA GLY A 254 -20.98 -11.08 3.83
C GLY A 254 -22.03 -12.09 3.41
N ALA A 255 -21.72 -13.37 3.46
CA ALA A 255 -22.67 -14.44 3.19
C ALA A 255 -23.82 -14.44 4.22
N ILE A 256 -23.52 -14.25 5.51
CA ILE A 256 -24.57 -14.14 6.55
C ILE A 256 -25.45 -12.91 6.31
N TRP A 257 -24.86 -11.78 5.90
CA TRP A 257 -25.62 -10.61 5.52
C TRP A 257 -26.49 -10.86 4.28
N ALA A 258 -25.96 -11.54 3.27
CA ALA A 258 -26.66 -11.86 2.02
C ALA A 258 -27.94 -12.70 2.25
N GLU A 259 -27.90 -13.60 3.22
CA GLU A 259 -29.08 -14.35 3.64
C GLU A 259 -30.18 -13.40 4.14
N SER A 260 -29.84 -12.44 5.00
CA SER A 260 -30.80 -11.46 5.51
C SER A 260 -31.31 -10.48 4.45
N ALA A 261 -30.48 -10.14 3.46
CA ALA A 261 -30.80 -9.15 2.42
C ALA A 261 -31.54 -9.76 1.22
N TRP A 262 -31.22 -11.00 0.86
CA TRP A 262 -31.63 -11.64 -0.40
C TRP A 262 -32.18 -13.07 -0.21
N GLY A 263 -32.30 -13.57 1.02
CA GLY A 263 -32.82 -14.91 1.35
C GLY A 263 -31.87 -16.05 0.96
N ARG A 264 -30.56 -15.79 0.75
CA ARG A 264 -29.57 -16.79 0.37
C ARG A 264 -28.19 -16.40 0.83
N TYR A 265 -27.38 -17.35 1.27
CA TYR A 265 -25.98 -17.08 1.70
C TYR A 265 -25.04 -16.83 0.53
N TRP A 266 -25.27 -17.45 -0.63
CA TRP A 266 -24.40 -17.39 -1.80
C TRP A 266 -25.19 -17.67 -3.08
N GLY A 267 -24.94 -16.92 -4.15
CA GLY A 267 -25.64 -17.10 -5.41
C GLY A 267 -24.79 -16.84 -6.65
N TRP A 268 -23.46 -16.79 -6.49
CA TRP A 268 -22.53 -16.53 -7.59
C TRP A 268 -22.77 -15.17 -8.28
N ASP A 269 -23.27 -14.20 -7.52
CA ASP A 269 -23.30 -12.81 -7.99
C ASP A 269 -21.87 -12.39 -8.44
N PRO A 270 -21.71 -11.50 -9.44
CA PRO A 270 -20.40 -11.09 -9.91
C PRO A 270 -19.44 -10.66 -8.78
N LYS A 271 -19.94 -9.95 -7.79
CA LYS A 271 -19.18 -9.53 -6.61
C LYS A 271 -18.75 -10.71 -5.73
N GLU A 272 -19.65 -11.64 -5.48
CA GLU A 272 -19.36 -12.86 -4.74
C GLU A 272 -18.29 -13.69 -5.47
N THR A 273 -18.43 -13.84 -6.78
CA THR A 273 -17.49 -14.59 -7.64
C THR A 273 -16.08 -13.99 -7.60
N TRP A 274 -15.93 -12.67 -7.76
CA TRP A 274 -14.63 -12.01 -7.76
C TRP A 274 -14.01 -11.94 -6.36
N SER A 275 -14.82 -11.82 -5.32
CA SER A 275 -14.34 -11.94 -3.94
C SER A 275 -13.77 -13.33 -3.64
N PHE A 276 -14.41 -14.39 -4.19
CA PHE A 276 -13.92 -15.76 -4.10
C PHE A 276 -12.65 -15.97 -4.95
N ILE A 277 -12.57 -15.45 -6.18
CA ILE A 277 -11.34 -15.48 -6.99
C ILE A 277 -10.18 -14.82 -6.24
N THR A 278 -10.42 -13.67 -5.62
CA THR A 278 -9.44 -12.99 -4.77
C THR A 278 -8.98 -13.88 -3.61
N TRP A 279 -9.93 -14.53 -2.93
CA TRP A 279 -9.65 -15.47 -1.86
C TRP A 279 -8.78 -16.64 -2.33
N VAL A 280 -9.14 -17.27 -3.46
CA VAL A 280 -8.37 -18.41 -4.05
C VAL A 280 -6.95 -18.00 -4.38
N LEU A 281 -6.72 -16.82 -4.97
CA LEU A 281 -5.39 -16.35 -5.32
C LEU A 281 -4.51 -16.11 -4.09
N TYR A 282 -5.06 -15.50 -3.02
CA TYR A 282 -4.30 -15.32 -1.78
C TYR A 282 -4.12 -16.61 -0.99
N ALA A 283 -5.10 -17.53 -0.99
CA ALA A 283 -4.94 -18.87 -0.44
C ALA A 283 -3.83 -19.63 -1.16
N GLY A 284 -3.85 -19.61 -2.50
CA GLY A 284 -2.81 -20.19 -3.34
C GLY A 284 -1.43 -19.60 -3.08
N TYR A 285 -1.34 -18.28 -2.90
CA TYR A 285 -0.10 -17.60 -2.51
C TYR A 285 0.46 -18.16 -1.19
N LEU A 286 -0.37 -18.20 -0.15
CA LEU A 286 0.05 -18.68 1.17
C LEU A 286 0.38 -20.17 1.15
N HIS A 287 -0.44 -20.98 0.46
CA HIS A 287 -0.21 -22.42 0.30
C HIS A 287 1.12 -22.70 -0.42
N ALA A 288 1.36 -22.04 -1.56
CA ALA A 288 2.59 -22.23 -2.32
C ALA A 288 3.85 -21.81 -1.53
N ARG A 289 3.74 -20.80 -0.67
CA ARG A 289 4.83 -20.42 0.23
C ARG A 289 5.08 -21.43 1.34
N ALA A 290 4.02 -22.03 1.88
CA ALA A 290 4.12 -22.98 2.98
C ALA A 290 4.61 -24.37 2.51
N THR A 291 4.11 -24.87 1.40
CA THR A 291 4.34 -26.26 0.93
C THR A 291 5.42 -26.35 -0.14
N ALA A 292 5.36 -25.52 -1.18
CA ALA A 292 6.28 -25.55 -2.31
C ALA A 292 7.50 -24.63 -2.16
N GLY A 293 7.63 -23.95 -1.01
CA GLY A 293 8.74 -23.04 -0.74
C GLY A 293 8.82 -21.84 -1.69
N TRP A 294 7.71 -21.46 -2.34
CA TRP A 294 7.70 -20.33 -3.26
C TRP A 294 8.02 -19.04 -2.51
N LYS A 295 9.16 -18.46 -2.84
CA LYS A 295 9.62 -17.18 -2.34
C LYS A 295 10.04 -16.33 -3.53
N GLY A 296 10.15 -15.04 -3.28
CA GLY A 296 10.71 -14.13 -4.27
C GLY A 296 9.80 -13.93 -5.48
N ARG A 297 10.36 -14.03 -6.70
CA ARG A 297 9.70 -13.60 -7.94
C ARG A 297 8.38 -14.31 -8.24
N LYS A 298 8.29 -15.62 -8.01
CA LYS A 298 7.06 -16.39 -8.27
C LYS A 298 5.94 -15.94 -7.33
N ALA A 299 6.24 -15.86 -6.03
CA ALA A 299 5.28 -15.40 -5.02
C ALA A 299 4.84 -13.94 -5.28
N ALA A 300 5.77 -13.06 -5.66
CA ALA A 300 5.45 -11.67 -5.94
C ALA A 300 4.47 -11.51 -7.12
N TRP A 301 4.61 -12.30 -8.18
CA TRP A 301 3.66 -12.29 -9.30
C TRP A 301 2.25 -12.75 -8.89
N VAL A 302 2.15 -13.77 -8.04
CA VAL A 302 0.84 -14.20 -7.51
C VAL A 302 0.22 -13.11 -6.63
N ALA A 303 1.02 -12.44 -5.78
CA ALA A 303 0.54 -11.33 -4.97
C ALA A 303 0.04 -10.15 -5.82
N VAL A 304 0.72 -9.82 -6.93
CA VAL A 304 0.29 -8.79 -7.88
C VAL A 304 -1.00 -9.20 -8.58
N ALA A 305 -1.11 -10.45 -9.03
CA ALA A 305 -2.32 -10.97 -9.66
C ALA A 305 -3.52 -10.94 -8.68
N ALA A 306 -3.30 -11.32 -7.41
CA ALA A 306 -4.34 -11.29 -6.37
C ALA A 306 -4.79 -9.85 -6.05
N ALA A 307 -3.86 -8.90 -5.97
CA ALA A 307 -4.19 -7.48 -5.83
C ALA A 307 -4.94 -6.95 -7.06
N GLY A 308 -4.58 -7.40 -8.26
CA GLY A 308 -5.32 -7.10 -9.49
C GLY A 308 -6.76 -7.64 -9.46
N ALA A 309 -6.97 -8.88 -9.01
CA ALA A 309 -8.29 -9.46 -8.84
C ALA A 309 -9.15 -8.66 -7.85
N LEU A 310 -8.57 -8.20 -6.74
CA LEU A 310 -9.25 -7.32 -5.78
C LEU A 310 -9.66 -5.97 -6.42
N ILE A 311 -8.80 -5.38 -7.25
CA ILE A 311 -9.11 -4.12 -7.97
C ILE A 311 -10.26 -4.36 -8.96
N ILE A 312 -10.25 -5.48 -9.67
CA ILE A 312 -11.34 -5.87 -10.57
C ILE A 312 -12.64 -6.05 -9.78
N ASP A 313 -12.60 -6.81 -8.68
CA ASP A 313 -13.74 -7.02 -7.79
C ASP A 313 -14.33 -5.69 -7.31
N TYR A 314 -13.48 -4.77 -6.92
CA TYR A 314 -13.95 -3.52 -6.32
C TYR A 314 -14.40 -2.49 -7.36
N TYR A 315 -13.63 -2.25 -8.42
CA TYR A 315 -13.93 -1.20 -9.40
C TYR A 315 -14.69 -1.73 -10.62
N VAL A 316 -14.15 -2.74 -11.28
CA VAL A 316 -14.72 -3.19 -12.56
C VAL A 316 -16.11 -3.81 -12.33
N VAL A 317 -16.22 -4.65 -11.32
CA VAL A 317 -17.50 -5.30 -11.01
C VAL A 317 -18.55 -4.27 -10.55
N ASN A 318 -18.20 -3.38 -9.63
CA ASN A 318 -19.17 -2.41 -9.11
C ASN A 318 -19.63 -1.37 -10.14
N ILE A 319 -18.75 -0.97 -11.07
CA ILE A 319 -19.05 0.11 -12.02
C ILE A 319 -19.66 -0.43 -13.33
N PHE A 320 -19.20 -1.58 -13.80
CA PHE A 320 -19.50 -2.05 -15.16
C PHE A 320 -20.35 -3.32 -15.21
N VAL A 321 -20.51 -4.04 -14.09
CA VAL A 321 -21.23 -5.33 -14.09
C VAL A 321 -22.49 -5.21 -13.25
N VAL A 322 -23.65 -5.44 -13.88
CA VAL A 322 -24.94 -5.43 -13.18
C VAL A 322 -25.04 -6.65 -12.26
N GLY A 323 -25.38 -6.43 -11.01
CA GLY A 323 -25.53 -7.46 -9.99
C GLY A 323 -26.25 -6.94 -8.75
N LEU A 324 -26.40 -7.81 -7.76
CA LEU A 324 -27.07 -7.46 -6.49
C LEU A 324 -26.28 -6.42 -5.65
N HIS A 325 -25.02 -6.23 -5.96
CA HIS A 325 -24.14 -5.25 -5.31
C HIS A 325 -24.02 -3.93 -6.10
N SER A 326 -24.86 -3.71 -7.12
CA SER A 326 -24.87 -2.49 -7.96
C SER A 326 -25.61 -1.33 -7.28
N TYR A 327 -25.20 -0.92 -6.09
CA TYR A 327 -25.71 0.26 -5.37
C TYR A 327 -24.61 1.29 -5.13
N ALA A 328 -23.63 1.31 -6.00
CA ALA A 328 -22.56 2.31 -5.97
C ALA A 328 -22.97 3.56 -6.75
#